data_5fe89f50a19cc323d3e472d99adbd9ee
#
_entry.id   5fe89f50a19cc323d3e472d99adbd9ee
#
_cell.length_a   1.000
_cell.length_b   1.000
_cell.length_c   1.000
_cell.angle_alpha   90.00
_cell.angle_beta   90.00
_cell.angle_gamma   90.00
#
_symmetry.space_group_name_H-M   'P 1'
#
loop_
_entity.id
_entity.type
_entity.pdbx_description
1 polymer ?
#
loop_
_entity_poly.entity_id
_entity_poly.type
_entity_poly.pdbx_seq_one_letter_code
_entity_poly.pdbx_strand_id
1 'polypeptide(L)'
;MEAICSWVKSHLTYEYGRSSSSTSAHDVSISRHGVCRDFTHLCLALCRALNIPARMVVGYLYDLKPMDLHAWFEAFVGDKWYTFDATQVYPKGGRVVIAHGRDANDVAFASQFGEMTLLNMWVSVEKVQ
;
A
#
# COMPACT_ATOMS: atom_id res chain seq x y z
N MET A 1 2.54 -9.40 13.33
CA MET A 1 2.28 -8.78 12.00
C MET A 1 0.93 -9.17 11.41
N GLU A 2 0.60 -10.44 11.39
CA GLU A 2 -0.68 -10.91 10.89
C GLU A 2 -1.87 -10.30 11.65
N ALA A 3 -1.75 -10.11 12.95
CA ALA A 3 -2.77 -9.44 13.75
C ALA A 3 -3.03 -8.00 13.30
N ILE A 4 -1.98 -7.25 12.95
CA ILE A 4 -2.11 -5.89 12.41
C ILE A 4 -2.86 -5.92 11.09
N CYS A 5 -2.44 -6.78 10.16
CA CYS A 5 -3.09 -6.91 8.85
C CYS A 5 -4.56 -7.32 8.98
N SER A 6 -4.85 -8.29 9.82
CA SER A 6 -6.21 -8.76 10.06
C SER A 6 -7.08 -7.67 10.69
N TRP A 7 -6.54 -6.94 11.65
CA TRP A 7 -7.26 -5.83 12.29
C TRP A 7 -7.59 -4.73 11.27
N VAL A 8 -6.60 -4.28 10.51
CA VAL A 8 -6.80 -3.24 9.48
C VAL A 8 -7.82 -3.70 8.45
N LYS A 9 -7.69 -4.93 7.97
CA LYS A 9 -8.60 -5.50 6.99
C LYS A 9 -10.04 -5.57 7.50
N SER A 10 -10.24 -5.90 8.77
CA SER A 10 -11.59 -6.01 9.37
C SER A 10 -12.21 -4.66 9.71
N HIS A 11 -11.40 -3.60 9.86
CA HIS A 11 -11.87 -2.27 10.25
C HIS A 11 -11.98 -1.29 9.09
N LEU A 12 -11.37 -1.58 7.94
CA LEU A 12 -11.45 -0.73 6.77
C LEU A 12 -12.26 -1.38 5.66
N THR A 13 -13.00 -0.53 4.95
CA THR A 13 -13.69 -0.90 3.70
C THR A 13 -12.88 -0.38 2.52
N TYR A 14 -12.54 -1.27 1.59
CA TYR A 14 -11.84 -0.87 0.37
C TYR A 14 -12.80 -0.15 -0.57
N GLU A 15 -12.56 1.13 -0.82
CA GLU A 15 -13.46 1.96 -1.60
C GLU A 15 -12.70 3.07 -2.32
N TYR A 16 -12.83 3.14 -3.63
CA TYR A 16 -12.25 4.20 -4.45
C TYR A 16 -12.99 5.52 -4.23
N GLY A 17 -12.26 6.64 -4.34
CA GLY A 17 -12.82 7.98 -4.28
C GLY A 17 -13.10 8.53 -2.87
N ARG A 18 -12.76 7.77 -1.82
CA ARG A 18 -12.94 8.19 -0.42
C ARG A 18 -11.68 8.79 0.20
N SER A 19 -10.56 8.70 -0.48
CA SER A 19 -9.29 9.24 -0.03
C SER A 19 -8.57 9.99 -1.14
N SER A 20 -7.58 10.79 -0.77
CA SER A 20 -6.74 11.56 -1.69
C SER A 20 -5.27 11.38 -1.34
N SER A 21 -4.40 11.99 -2.13
CA SER A 21 -2.96 11.97 -1.86
C SER A 21 -2.56 12.63 -0.53
N SER A 22 -3.44 13.43 0.06
CA SER A 22 -3.24 14.09 1.37
C SER A 22 -3.86 13.34 2.55
N THR A 23 -4.56 12.23 2.31
CA THR A 23 -5.20 11.45 3.38
C THR A 23 -4.14 10.76 4.25
N SER A 24 -4.18 11.05 5.55
CA SER A 24 -3.26 10.46 6.54
C SER A 24 -3.80 9.15 7.13
N ALA A 25 -2.93 8.43 7.84
CA ALA A 25 -3.36 7.25 8.60
C ALA A 25 -4.40 7.59 9.67
N HIS A 26 -4.30 8.76 10.28
CA HIS A 26 -5.30 9.25 11.25
C HIS A 26 -6.66 9.45 10.59
N ASP A 27 -6.69 10.10 9.42
CA ASP A 27 -7.93 10.31 8.66
C ASP A 27 -8.59 8.97 8.31
N VAL A 28 -7.82 8.00 7.86
CA VAL A 28 -8.29 6.65 7.54
C VAL A 28 -8.84 5.93 8.77
N SER A 29 -8.21 6.07 9.92
CA SER A 29 -8.67 5.44 11.16
C SER A 29 -10.06 5.93 11.58
N ILE A 30 -10.42 7.16 11.20
CA ILE A 30 -11.72 7.76 11.48
C ILE A 30 -12.72 7.40 10.38
N SER A 31 -12.38 7.63 9.12
CA SER A 31 -13.28 7.41 7.98
C SER A 31 -13.58 5.94 7.72
N ARG A 32 -12.62 5.06 8.01
CA ARG A 32 -12.66 3.61 7.79
C ARG A 32 -12.86 3.19 6.33
N HIS A 33 -12.55 4.06 5.40
CA HIS A 33 -12.59 3.78 3.96
C HIS A 33 -11.29 4.22 3.31
N GLY A 34 -10.85 3.47 2.32
CA GLY A 34 -9.66 3.82 1.57
C GLY A 34 -9.27 2.78 0.54
N VAL A 35 -8.12 2.99 -0.08
CA VAL A 35 -7.50 2.10 -1.05
C VAL A 35 -6.21 1.49 -0.49
N CYS A 36 -5.46 0.77 -1.31
CA CYS A 36 -4.24 0.07 -0.86
C CYS A 36 -3.25 0.96 -0.11
N ARG A 37 -3.07 2.22 -0.56
CA ARG A 37 -2.23 3.20 0.12
C ARG A 37 -2.69 3.45 1.55
N ASP A 38 -3.99 3.61 1.75
CA ASP A 38 -4.58 3.94 3.05
C ASP A 38 -4.49 2.76 4.03
N PHE A 39 -4.77 1.56 3.55
CA PHE A 39 -4.55 0.32 4.31
C PHE A 39 -3.10 0.20 4.75
N THR A 40 -2.16 0.47 3.84
CA THR A 40 -0.73 0.43 4.11
C THR A 40 -0.33 1.49 5.13
N HIS A 41 -0.80 2.73 4.99
CA HIS A 41 -0.52 3.81 5.94
C HIS A 41 -0.97 3.45 7.36
N LEU A 42 -2.15 2.86 7.51
CA LEU A 42 -2.64 2.47 8.84
C LEU A 42 -1.80 1.33 9.42
N CYS A 43 -1.43 0.35 8.61
CA CYS A 43 -0.52 -0.71 9.03
C CYS A 43 0.83 -0.16 9.48
N LEU A 44 1.42 0.78 8.72
CA LEU A 44 2.68 1.42 9.08
C LEU A 44 2.58 2.19 10.41
N ALA A 45 1.49 2.93 10.61
CA ALA A 45 1.26 3.67 11.85
C ALA A 45 1.18 2.72 13.05
N LEU A 46 0.47 1.61 12.92
CA LEU A 46 0.36 0.59 13.97
C LEU A 46 1.71 -0.11 14.24
N CYS A 47 2.46 -0.43 13.21
CA CYS A 47 3.81 -0.98 13.36
C CYS A 47 4.71 -0.02 14.14
N ARG A 48 4.72 1.26 13.78
CA ARG A 48 5.54 2.28 14.43
C ARG A 48 5.11 2.53 15.87
N ALA A 49 3.82 2.49 16.15
CA ALA A 49 3.31 2.58 17.52
C ALA A 49 3.79 1.43 18.41
N LEU A 50 4.08 0.29 17.81
CA LEU A 50 4.63 -0.89 18.50
C LEU A 50 6.16 -0.99 18.39
N ASN A 51 6.82 0.06 17.92
CA ASN A 51 8.28 0.10 17.68
C ASN A 51 8.77 -0.99 16.72
N ILE A 52 7.95 -1.37 15.75
CA ILE A 52 8.35 -2.30 14.69
C ILE A 52 8.77 -1.48 13.47
N PRO A 53 10.03 -1.58 13.02
CA PRO A 53 10.47 -0.89 11.81
C PRO A 53 9.64 -1.37 10.61
N ALA A 54 9.09 -0.44 9.87
CA ALA A 54 8.26 -0.75 8.72
C ALA A 54 8.39 0.33 7.64
N ARG A 55 8.25 -0.06 6.38
CA ARG A 55 8.36 0.83 5.22
C ARG A 55 7.28 0.54 4.19
N MET A 56 6.87 1.57 3.48
CA MET A 56 5.96 1.44 2.35
C MET A 56 6.70 0.91 1.13
N VAL A 57 6.02 0.08 0.38
CA VAL A 57 6.48 -0.41 -0.91
C VAL A 57 5.41 -0.12 -1.94
N VAL A 58 5.80 0.37 -3.09
CA VAL A 58 4.92 0.50 -4.25
C VAL A 58 5.48 -0.29 -5.42
N GLY A 59 4.58 -0.79 -6.25
CA GLY A 59 4.94 -1.57 -7.40
C GLY A 59 3.73 -2.25 -8.03
N TYR A 60 3.97 -3.37 -8.68
CA TYR A 60 2.92 -4.11 -9.36
C TYR A 60 2.80 -5.52 -8.79
N LEU A 61 1.57 -5.96 -8.64
CA LEU A 61 1.23 -7.30 -8.15
C LEU A 61 0.73 -8.12 -9.33
N TYR A 62 1.38 -9.25 -9.59
CA TYR A 62 0.96 -10.16 -10.64
C TYR A 62 -0.49 -10.61 -10.42
N ASP A 63 -1.25 -10.61 -11.50
CA ASP A 63 -2.66 -11.01 -11.52
C ASP A 63 -3.60 -10.13 -10.70
N LEU A 64 -3.20 -8.90 -10.41
CA LEU A 64 -4.08 -7.90 -9.80
C LEU A 64 -5.13 -7.45 -10.84
N LYS A 65 -6.40 -7.43 -10.44
CA LYS A 65 -7.51 -7.02 -11.30
C LYS A 65 -8.41 -6.01 -10.60
N PRO A 66 -8.62 -4.81 -11.18
CA PRO A 66 -7.92 -4.29 -12.36
C PRO A 66 -6.45 -4.06 -12.06
N MET A 67 -5.57 -4.16 -13.10
CA MET A 67 -4.15 -3.90 -12.94
C MET A 67 -3.92 -2.41 -12.73
N ASP A 68 -3.18 -2.08 -11.68
CA ASP A 68 -2.83 -0.73 -11.29
C ASP A 68 -1.59 -0.76 -10.41
N LEU A 69 -1.01 0.43 -10.17
CA LEU A 69 0.03 0.57 -9.16
C LEU A 69 -0.56 0.17 -7.79
N HIS A 70 0.14 -0.70 -7.09
CA HIS A 70 -0.29 -1.21 -5.80
C HIS A 70 0.66 -0.78 -4.69
N ALA A 71 0.13 -0.61 -3.49
CA ALA A 71 0.91 -0.31 -2.30
C ALA A 71 0.75 -1.42 -1.26
N TRP A 72 1.86 -1.77 -0.64
CA TRP A 72 1.92 -2.70 0.49
C TRP A 72 3.04 -2.26 1.44
N PHE A 73 3.39 -3.07 2.40
CA PHE A 73 4.46 -2.71 3.31
C PHE A 73 5.37 -3.89 3.61
N GLU A 74 6.55 -3.56 4.07
CA GLU A 74 7.48 -4.50 4.64
C GLU A 74 7.75 -4.11 6.09
N ALA A 75 7.91 -5.10 6.95
CA ALA A 75 8.28 -4.92 8.34
C ALA A 75 9.52 -5.74 8.67
N PHE A 76 10.38 -5.14 9.48
CA PHE A 76 11.59 -5.81 9.95
C PHE A 76 11.28 -6.58 11.22
N VAL A 77 11.25 -7.90 11.09
CA VAL A 77 10.90 -8.82 12.18
C VAL A 77 12.03 -9.84 12.36
N GLY A 78 12.52 -9.93 13.58
CA GLY A 78 13.72 -10.72 13.83
C GLY A 78 14.95 -10.02 13.23
N ASP A 79 15.43 -10.53 12.14
CA ASP A 79 16.63 -10.02 11.44
C ASP A 79 16.42 -9.80 9.94
N LYS A 80 15.16 -9.79 9.49
CA LYS A 80 14.81 -9.73 8.07
C LYS A 80 13.59 -8.85 7.81
N TRP A 81 13.51 -8.34 6.59
CA TRP A 81 12.34 -7.68 6.05
C TRP A 81 11.38 -8.72 5.47
N TYR A 82 10.13 -8.65 5.89
CA TYR A 82 9.04 -9.48 5.38
C TYR A 82 7.95 -8.63 4.76
N THR A 83 7.36 -9.13 3.68
CA THR A 83 6.27 -8.48 2.94
C THR A 83 4.91 -8.79 3.57
N PHE A 84 4.10 -7.75 3.74
CA PHE A 84 2.72 -7.84 4.22
C PHE A 84 1.81 -6.95 3.41
N ASP A 85 0.56 -7.37 3.24
CA ASP A 85 -0.45 -6.63 2.51
C ASP A 85 -1.83 -6.87 3.12
N ALA A 86 -2.38 -5.87 3.79
CA ALA A 86 -3.68 -5.98 4.44
C ALA A 86 -4.87 -6.00 3.45
N THR A 87 -4.65 -5.67 2.19
CA THR A 87 -5.70 -5.71 1.17
C THR A 87 -5.89 -7.10 0.57
N GLN A 88 -4.92 -8.01 0.73
CA GLN A 88 -4.95 -9.35 0.16
C GLN A 88 -5.35 -10.38 1.23
N VAL A 89 -6.25 -11.30 0.87
CA VAL A 89 -6.65 -12.39 1.78
C VAL A 89 -5.53 -13.42 1.93
N TYR A 90 -4.85 -13.68 0.82
CA TYR A 90 -3.70 -14.59 0.77
C TYR A 90 -2.57 -13.90 0.02
N PRO A 91 -1.31 -14.08 0.44
CA PRO A 91 -0.20 -13.55 -0.32
C PRO A 91 -0.18 -14.19 -1.71
N LYS A 92 -0.55 -13.41 -2.71
CA LYS A 92 -0.37 -13.79 -4.12
C LYS A 92 1.10 -13.59 -4.46
N GLY A 93 1.73 -14.59 -5.02
CA GLY A 93 3.11 -14.50 -5.48
C GLY A 93 3.27 -13.52 -6.64
N GLY A 94 4.50 -13.15 -6.96
CA GLY A 94 4.82 -12.31 -8.10
C GLY A 94 4.57 -10.82 -7.84
N ARG A 95 5.59 -10.15 -7.33
CA ARG A 95 5.60 -8.70 -7.09
C ARG A 95 6.74 -8.06 -7.84
N VAL A 96 6.47 -6.92 -8.46
CA VAL A 96 7.50 -6.08 -9.08
C VAL A 96 7.61 -4.83 -8.21
N VAL A 97 8.70 -4.74 -7.46
CA VAL A 97 8.96 -3.58 -6.59
C VAL A 97 9.51 -2.44 -7.44
N ILE A 98 8.87 -1.27 -7.32
CA ILE A 98 9.32 -0.04 -7.98
C ILE A 98 10.07 0.85 -6.99
N ALA A 99 9.55 1.05 -5.78
CA ALA A 99 10.17 1.92 -4.80
C ALA A 99 9.80 1.55 -3.36
N HIS A 100 10.69 1.93 -2.45
CA HIS A 100 10.47 1.89 -1.01
C HIS A 100 10.47 3.30 -0.44
N GLY A 101 9.73 3.53 0.62
CA GLY A 101 9.74 4.80 1.32
C GLY A 101 9.14 4.70 2.72
N ARG A 102 9.21 5.79 3.46
CA ARG A 102 8.62 5.86 4.80
C ARG A 102 7.09 5.80 4.75
N ASP A 103 6.54 6.45 3.73
CA ASP A 103 5.11 6.53 3.43
C ASP A 103 4.91 6.95 1.96
N ALA A 104 3.67 7.26 1.58
CA ALA A 104 3.35 7.64 0.20
C ALA A 104 4.02 8.95 -0.26
N ASN A 105 4.46 9.82 0.65
CA ASN A 105 5.17 11.04 0.26
C ASN A 105 6.53 10.74 -0.39
N ASP A 106 7.18 9.65 0.02
CA ASP A 106 8.47 9.24 -0.56
C ASP A 106 8.32 8.45 -1.86
N VAL A 107 7.13 7.90 -2.12
CA VAL A 107 6.88 6.97 -3.24
C VAL A 107 5.64 7.37 -4.04
N ALA A 108 5.44 8.65 -4.24
CA ALA A 108 4.31 9.17 -5.02
C ALA A 108 4.29 8.56 -6.43
N PHE A 109 3.09 8.30 -6.94
CA PHE A 109 2.87 7.83 -8.31
C PHE A 109 3.53 8.76 -9.32
N ALA A 110 3.37 10.07 -9.13
CA ALA A 110 4.00 11.10 -9.95
C ALA A 110 4.22 12.35 -9.12
N SER A 111 5.30 13.07 -9.41
CA SER A 111 5.53 14.43 -8.91
C SER A 111 5.40 15.37 -10.07
N GLN A 112 4.62 16.45 -9.90
CA GLN A 112 4.36 17.40 -10.98
C GLN A 112 4.50 18.83 -10.48
N PHE A 113 4.88 19.70 -11.42
CA PHE A 113 4.95 21.13 -11.20
C PHE A 113 3.96 21.79 -12.18
N GLY A 114 2.91 22.40 -11.63
CA GLY A 114 1.79 22.93 -12.39
C GLY A 114 0.63 21.95 -12.53
N GLU A 115 -0.40 22.35 -13.25
CA GLU A 115 -1.58 21.53 -13.47
C GLU A 115 -1.31 20.48 -14.54
N MET A 116 -1.66 19.24 -14.23
CA MET A 116 -1.56 18.11 -15.15
C MET A 116 -2.76 17.19 -14.99
N THR A 117 -3.21 16.62 -16.09
CA THR A 117 -4.27 15.63 -16.11
C THR A 117 -3.76 14.33 -16.69
N LEU A 118 -3.90 13.23 -15.94
CA LEU A 118 -3.60 11.90 -16.46
C LEU A 118 -4.69 11.50 -17.45
N LEU A 119 -4.34 11.35 -18.71
CA LEU A 119 -5.29 10.97 -19.77
C LEU A 119 -5.43 9.47 -19.89
N ASN A 120 -4.34 8.73 -19.78
CA ASN A 120 -4.34 7.28 -19.95
C ASN A 120 -3.13 6.67 -19.29
N MET A 121 -3.30 5.46 -18.77
CA MET A 121 -2.23 4.60 -18.28
C MET A 121 -2.59 3.15 -18.56
N TRP A 122 -1.61 2.42 -19.09
CA TRP A 122 -1.76 0.99 -19.32
C TRP A 122 -0.56 0.25 -18.75
N VAL A 123 -0.83 -0.81 -17.99
CA VAL A 123 0.20 -1.63 -17.34
C VAL A 123 -0.15 -3.09 -17.53
N SER A 124 0.85 -3.89 -17.86
CA SER A 124 0.76 -5.34 -17.82
C SER A 124 1.89 -5.95 -17.01
N VAL A 125 1.59 -7.04 -16.35
CA VAL A 125 2.57 -7.84 -15.63
C VAL A 125 2.44 -9.29 -16.10
N GLU A 126 3.54 -9.83 -16.59
CA GLU A 126 3.58 -11.18 -17.14
C GLU A 126 4.55 -12.04 -16.34
N LYS A 127 4.19 -13.30 -16.15
CA LYS A 127 5.06 -14.28 -15.52
C LYS A 127 6.04 -14.80 -16.55
N VAL A 128 7.33 -14.65 -16.27
CA VAL A 128 8.41 -15.23 -17.09
C VAL A 128 8.70 -16.64 -16.58
N GLN A 129 8.77 -17.59 -17.49
CA GLN A 129 9.11 -18.96 -17.15
C GLN A 129 10.62 -19.17 -17.08
#